data_468169ef0d2fb68f86bb2fd82e75bb98
#
_entry.id   468169ef0d2fb68f86bb2fd82e75bb98
#
_cell.length_a   1.000
_cell.length_b   1.000
_cell.length_c   1.000
_cell.angle_alpha   90.00
_cell.angle_beta   90.00
_cell.angle_gamma   90.00
#
_symmetry.space_group_name_H-M   'P 1'
#
loop_
_entity.id
_entity.type
_entity.pdbx_description
1 polymer ?
#
loop_
_entity_poly.entity_id
_entity_poly.type
_entity_poly.pdbx_seq_one_letter_code
_entity_poly.pdbx_strand_id
1 'polypeptide(L)'
;MEKINGRNVLILLLILLLTACQSYKKVPYLQDAEVVLYSTQNEQLYDAKIMPKDLLTIVVSCTSPELAAPFNLTVATQSNAALNYTTTQPVLQQYLVDNEGNINFPVLGELHVGGLTKKATEQMIVEKLKPYITETPIVTVRMV
;
A
#
# COMPACT_ATOMS: atom_id res chain seq x y z
N MET A 1 15.27 -5.19 -74.66
CA MET A 1 14.23 -4.76 -73.66
C MET A 1 13.27 -5.90 -73.55
N GLU A 2 13.44 -6.68 -72.49
CA GLU A 2 12.61 -7.87 -72.21
C GLU A 2 11.24 -7.44 -71.72
N LYS A 3 10.19 -7.89 -72.39
CA LYS A 3 8.82 -7.58 -72.04
C LYS A 3 8.49 -8.34 -70.73
N ILE A 4 8.56 -7.62 -69.61
CA ILE A 4 8.15 -8.18 -68.30
C ILE A 4 6.66 -8.49 -68.43
N ASN A 5 6.33 -9.77 -68.46
CA ASN A 5 4.94 -10.23 -68.48
C ASN A 5 4.26 -9.88 -67.15
N GLY A 6 3.09 -9.20 -67.18
CA GLY A 6 2.32 -8.79 -66.00
C GLY A 6 2.07 -9.94 -65.00
N ARG A 7 2.01 -11.19 -65.51
CA ARG A 7 1.91 -12.40 -64.67
C ARG A 7 3.15 -12.63 -63.78
N ASN A 8 4.35 -12.33 -64.32
CA ASN A 8 5.60 -12.47 -63.56
C ASN A 8 5.75 -11.38 -62.50
N VAL A 9 5.29 -10.16 -62.83
CA VAL A 9 5.25 -9.04 -61.84
C VAL A 9 4.29 -9.38 -60.70
N LEU A 10 3.11 -9.96 -60.99
CA LEU A 10 2.14 -10.34 -59.97
C LEU A 10 2.68 -11.44 -59.05
N ILE A 11 3.40 -12.43 -59.60
CA ILE A 11 4.03 -13.51 -58.84
C ILE A 11 5.14 -12.94 -57.94
N LEU A 12 5.96 -12.01 -58.43
CA LEU A 12 7.02 -11.36 -57.67
C LEU A 12 6.44 -10.55 -56.49
N LEU A 13 5.33 -9.84 -56.73
CA LEU A 13 4.61 -9.08 -55.71
C LEU A 13 4.01 -10.01 -54.62
N LEU A 14 3.48 -11.14 -55.04
CA LEU A 14 2.92 -12.15 -54.11
C LEU A 14 4.01 -12.76 -53.22
N ILE A 15 5.21 -13.06 -53.80
CA ILE A 15 6.36 -13.57 -53.05
C ILE A 15 6.86 -12.53 -52.04
N LEU A 16 6.87 -11.24 -52.42
CA LEU A 16 7.27 -10.14 -51.53
C LEU A 16 6.33 -9.96 -50.34
N LEU A 17 5.02 -10.20 -50.52
CA LEU A 17 4.01 -10.17 -49.45
C LEU A 17 4.15 -11.35 -48.46
N LEU A 18 4.65 -12.50 -48.91
CA LEU A 18 4.83 -13.69 -48.08
C LEU A 18 6.06 -13.60 -47.15
N THR A 19 7.05 -12.71 -47.48
CA THR A 19 8.25 -12.51 -46.65
C THR A 19 8.05 -11.49 -45.52
N ALA A 20 6.90 -10.81 -45.45
CA ALA A 20 6.59 -9.79 -44.43
C ALA A 20 6.25 -10.37 -43.03
N CYS A 21 6.19 -11.70 -42.87
CA CYS A 21 6.09 -12.32 -41.54
C CYS A 21 7.46 -12.27 -40.83
N GLN A 22 7.82 -11.10 -40.30
CA GLN A 22 8.91 -11.05 -39.32
C GLN A 22 8.51 -11.77 -38.07
N SER A 23 9.29 -12.80 -37.75
CA SER A 23 9.13 -13.59 -36.53
C SER A 23 9.16 -12.68 -35.29
N TYR A 24 8.04 -12.62 -34.57
CA TYR A 24 7.81 -11.90 -33.33
C TYR A 24 8.63 -12.43 -32.15
N LYS A 25 9.74 -13.16 -32.43
CA LYS A 25 10.59 -13.80 -31.41
C LYS A 25 11.55 -12.90 -30.65
N LYS A 26 11.48 -11.57 -30.84
CA LYS A 26 12.37 -10.61 -30.15
C LYS A 26 11.64 -9.57 -29.31
N VAL A 27 10.52 -9.91 -28.73
CA VAL A 27 10.03 -9.13 -27.60
C VAL A 27 10.73 -9.66 -26.36
N PRO A 28 11.59 -8.86 -25.70
CA PRO A 28 12.26 -9.28 -24.46
C PRO A 28 11.25 -9.23 -23.31
N TYR A 29 10.29 -10.16 -23.34
CA TYR A 29 9.38 -10.37 -22.22
C TYR A 29 10.03 -11.40 -21.31
N LEU A 30 10.53 -10.93 -20.15
CA LEU A 30 11.08 -11.79 -19.08
C LEU A 30 12.27 -12.69 -19.48
N GLN A 31 13.10 -12.29 -20.44
CA GLN A 31 14.28 -13.10 -20.81
C GLN A 31 15.34 -13.13 -19.70
N ASP A 32 15.32 -12.15 -18.77
CA ASP A 32 16.23 -12.06 -17.63
C ASP A 32 15.55 -12.40 -16.29
N ALA A 33 14.41 -13.09 -16.33
CA ALA A 33 13.68 -13.47 -15.11
C ALA A 33 14.52 -14.29 -14.13
N GLU A 34 15.42 -15.13 -14.66
CA GLU A 34 16.34 -15.92 -13.84
C GLU A 34 17.39 -15.05 -13.15
N VAL A 35 17.94 -14.06 -13.85
CA VAL A 35 18.92 -13.12 -13.29
C VAL A 35 18.27 -12.22 -12.24
N VAL A 36 17.03 -11.78 -12.49
CA VAL A 36 16.26 -10.97 -11.53
C VAL A 36 15.94 -11.78 -10.28
N LEU A 37 15.61 -13.08 -10.37
CA LEU A 37 15.35 -13.93 -9.22
C LEU A 37 16.57 -14.08 -8.30
N TYR A 38 17.78 -14.11 -8.83
CA TYR A 38 19.01 -14.19 -8.03
C TYR A 38 19.38 -12.84 -7.39
N SER A 39 19.04 -11.71 -8.02
CA SER A 39 19.26 -10.39 -7.44
C SER A 39 18.25 -10.04 -6.35
N THR A 40 17.02 -10.55 -6.45
CA THR A 40 15.94 -10.29 -5.47
C THR A 40 16.17 -10.99 -4.13
N GLN A 41 17.05 -11.98 -4.04
CA GLN A 41 17.36 -12.66 -2.77
C GLN A 41 18.07 -11.77 -1.75
N ASN A 42 18.59 -10.61 -2.15
CA ASN A 42 19.26 -9.65 -1.28
C ASN A 42 18.53 -8.32 -1.15
N GLU A 43 17.32 -8.19 -1.69
CA GLU A 43 16.52 -6.99 -1.42
C GLU A 43 16.08 -7.03 0.05
N GLN A 44 16.69 -6.17 0.85
CA GLN A 44 16.18 -5.87 2.18
C GLN A 44 14.73 -5.44 2.01
N LEU A 45 13.81 -6.17 2.64
CA LEU A 45 12.40 -5.82 2.67
C LEU A 45 12.29 -4.33 3.03
N TYR A 46 11.85 -3.52 2.08
CA TYR A 46 11.66 -2.10 2.29
C TYR A 46 10.48 -1.90 3.25
N ASP A 47 10.80 -1.52 4.47
CA ASP A 47 9.79 -1.15 5.45
C ASP A 47 9.30 0.28 5.14
N ALA A 48 8.06 0.40 4.74
CA ALA A 48 7.46 1.70 4.43
C ALA A 48 7.52 2.62 5.66
N LYS A 49 7.95 3.86 5.44
CA LYS A 49 8.00 4.91 6.45
C LYS A 49 6.77 5.77 6.36
N ILE A 50 6.28 6.18 7.50
CA ILE A 50 5.15 7.11 7.62
C ILE A 50 5.58 8.48 7.08
N MET A 51 4.76 9.07 6.22
CA MET A 51 5.00 10.36 5.61
C MET A 51 3.93 11.37 6.02
N PRO A 52 4.23 12.68 5.95
CA PRO A 52 3.20 13.71 6.07
C PRO A 52 2.03 13.46 5.10
N LYS A 53 0.81 13.65 5.58
CA LYS A 53 -0.47 13.37 4.89
C LYS A 53 -0.90 11.91 4.85
N ASP A 54 -0.13 10.98 5.41
CA ASP A 54 -0.60 9.62 5.60
C ASP A 54 -1.75 9.58 6.61
N LEU A 55 -2.68 8.66 6.37
CA LEU A 55 -3.79 8.40 7.26
C LEU A 55 -3.51 7.11 8.03
N LEU A 56 -3.49 7.19 9.35
CA LEU A 56 -3.18 6.07 10.23
C LEU A 56 -4.41 5.61 10.99
N THR A 57 -4.59 4.29 11.10
CA THR A 57 -5.49 3.68 12.07
C THR A 57 -4.64 3.02 13.15
N ILE A 58 -4.83 3.43 14.40
CA ILE A 58 -4.05 2.93 15.54
C ILE A 58 -5.03 2.26 16.50
N VAL A 59 -4.73 1.02 16.87
CA VAL A 59 -5.54 0.22 17.79
C VAL A 59 -4.68 -0.20 18.96
N VAL A 60 -5.15 0.08 20.16
CA VAL A 60 -4.56 -0.38 21.42
C VAL A 60 -5.41 -1.53 21.97
N SER A 61 -4.80 -2.66 22.25
CA SER A 61 -5.47 -3.83 22.80
C SER A 61 -4.78 -4.26 24.10
N CYS A 62 -5.57 -4.54 25.13
CA CYS A 62 -5.13 -5.02 26.43
C CYS A 62 -5.92 -6.27 26.79
N THR A 63 -5.44 -7.02 27.79
CA THR A 63 -6.19 -8.15 28.37
C THR A 63 -7.52 -7.66 28.95
N SER A 64 -7.49 -6.48 29.59
CA SER A 64 -8.69 -5.78 30.08
C SER A 64 -9.11 -4.70 29.08
N PRO A 65 -10.18 -4.88 28.30
CA PRO A 65 -10.60 -3.92 27.26
C PRO A 65 -10.88 -2.52 27.78
N GLU A 66 -11.29 -2.42 29.05
CA GLU A 66 -11.59 -1.15 29.75
C GLU A 66 -10.36 -0.24 29.81
N LEU A 67 -9.16 -0.82 29.97
CA LEU A 67 -7.91 -0.07 30.04
C LEU A 67 -7.52 0.51 28.66
N ALA A 68 -7.93 -0.15 27.58
CA ALA A 68 -7.65 0.29 26.21
C ALA A 68 -8.68 1.32 25.71
N ALA A 69 -9.88 1.36 26.28
CA ALA A 69 -10.98 2.19 25.78
C ALA A 69 -10.65 3.68 25.64
N PRO A 70 -9.91 4.35 26.55
CA PRO A 70 -9.58 5.77 26.42
C PRO A 70 -8.66 6.08 25.23
N PHE A 71 -7.95 5.08 24.70
CA PHE A 71 -7.00 5.22 23.58
C PHE A 71 -7.62 4.86 22.24
N ASN A 72 -8.78 4.21 22.22
CA ASN A 72 -9.48 3.74 21.02
C ASN A 72 -10.74 4.59 20.78
N LEU A 73 -10.56 5.82 20.33
CA LEU A 73 -11.71 6.67 20.02
C LEU A 73 -12.45 6.13 18.80
N THR A 74 -13.78 6.12 18.93
CA THR A 74 -14.67 5.74 17.83
C THR A 74 -15.49 6.95 17.40
N VAL A 75 -15.64 7.09 16.08
CA VAL A 75 -16.55 8.09 15.48
C VAL A 75 -17.80 7.39 14.99
N ALA A 76 -18.97 7.96 15.32
CA ALA A 76 -20.22 7.49 14.77
C ALA A 76 -20.28 7.93 13.31
N THR A 77 -20.35 6.98 12.38
CA THR A 77 -20.66 7.29 11.00
C THR A 77 -22.14 7.67 10.93
N GLN A 78 -22.41 8.92 10.56
CA GLN A 78 -23.79 9.35 10.27
C GLN A 78 -24.23 8.64 8.99
N SER A 79 -25.17 7.70 9.14
CA SER A 79 -25.86 7.12 8.01
C SER A 79 -26.70 8.20 7.33
N ASN A 80 -26.53 8.39 6.02
CA ASN A 80 -27.43 9.22 5.23
C ASN A 80 -28.85 8.69 5.39
N ALA A 81 -29.75 9.50 5.94
CA ALA A 81 -31.14 9.19 6.26
C ALA A 81 -32.02 8.86 5.04
N ALA A 82 -31.46 8.77 3.82
CA ALA A 82 -32.19 8.45 2.58
C ALA A 82 -32.35 6.93 2.33
N LEU A 83 -31.63 6.06 3.06
CA LEU A 83 -31.77 4.62 2.94
C LEU A 83 -31.95 4.03 4.34
N ASN A 84 -33.14 3.55 4.64
CA ASN A 84 -33.60 3.02 5.91
C ASN A 84 -32.79 1.85 6.52
N TYR A 85 -31.44 1.88 6.45
CA TYR A 85 -30.58 0.92 7.10
C TYR A 85 -29.70 1.64 8.13
N THR A 86 -30.15 1.67 9.36
CA THR A 86 -29.40 2.11 10.55
C THR A 86 -28.41 1.00 10.98
N THR A 87 -27.31 0.85 10.28
CA THR A 87 -26.16 0.12 10.84
C THR A 87 -25.12 1.14 11.28
N THR A 88 -25.32 1.71 12.45
CA THR A 88 -24.33 2.57 13.11
C THR A 88 -23.25 1.66 13.69
N GLN A 89 -22.33 1.19 12.87
CA GLN A 89 -21.13 0.53 13.39
C GLN A 89 -20.13 1.62 13.78
N PRO A 90 -19.68 1.65 15.02
CA PRO A 90 -18.63 2.57 15.44
C PRO A 90 -17.35 2.25 14.67
N VAL A 91 -16.81 3.24 13.97
CA VAL A 91 -15.55 3.14 13.25
C VAL A 91 -14.46 3.76 14.11
N LEU A 92 -13.31 3.12 14.19
CA LEU A 92 -12.14 3.67 14.86
C LEU A 92 -11.73 4.99 14.22
N GLN A 93 -11.36 5.95 15.05
CA GLN A 93 -10.84 7.23 14.56
C GLN A 93 -9.54 7.01 13.81
N GLN A 94 -9.43 7.72 12.68
CA GLN A 94 -8.20 7.77 11.90
C GLN A 94 -7.41 9.03 12.25
N TYR A 95 -6.10 8.94 12.16
CA TYR A 95 -5.18 10.03 12.50
C TYR A 95 -4.45 10.48 11.24
N LEU A 96 -4.66 11.73 10.85
CA LEU A 96 -3.93 12.34 9.73
C LEU A 96 -2.57 12.83 10.24
N VAL A 97 -1.49 12.40 9.60
CA VAL A 97 -0.14 12.90 9.86
C VAL A 97 -0.02 14.32 9.31
N ASP A 98 0.34 15.27 10.14
CA ASP A 98 0.51 16.66 9.74
C ASP A 98 1.77 16.91 8.90
N ASN A 99 2.04 18.16 8.54
CA ASN A 99 3.21 18.51 7.71
C ASN A 99 4.54 18.31 8.44
N GLU A 100 4.51 18.37 9.75
CA GLU A 100 5.65 18.22 10.65
C GLU A 100 5.89 16.76 11.03
N GLY A 101 5.02 15.85 10.58
CA GLY A 101 5.11 14.41 10.86
C GLY A 101 4.48 14.01 12.19
N ASN A 102 3.59 14.82 12.76
CA ASN A 102 2.96 14.55 14.04
C ASN A 102 1.51 14.06 13.86
N ILE A 103 1.02 13.33 14.86
CA ILE A 103 -0.40 13.00 15.05
C ILE A 103 -0.83 13.42 16.45
N ASN A 104 -2.12 13.71 16.63
CA ASN A 104 -2.68 13.98 17.96
C ASN A 104 -3.37 12.71 18.46
N PHE A 105 -2.72 12.02 19.41
CA PHE A 105 -3.19 10.75 19.92
C PHE A 105 -3.88 10.93 21.29
N PRO A 106 -5.01 10.24 21.55
CA PRO A 106 -5.76 10.38 22.81
C PRO A 106 -4.86 10.13 24.01
N VAL A 107 -5.03 10.93 25.07
CA VAL A 107 -4.32 10.86 26.35
C VAL A 107 -2.82 11.16 26.23
N LEU A 108 -2.13 10.70 25.19
CA LEU A 108 -0.70 10.92 24.98
C LEU A 108 -0.37 12.28 24.35
N GLY A 109 -1.38 12.93 23.72
CA GLY A 109 -1.18 14.22 23.02
C GLY A 109 -0.44 14.06 21.69
N GLU A 110 0.41 15.02 21.38
CA GLU A 110 1.15 15.04 20.13
C GLU A 110 2.29 14.03 20.10
N LEU A 111 2.32 13.21 19.03
CA LEU A 111 3.32 12.18 18.78
C LEU A 111 3.96 12.38 17.42
N HIS A 112 5.30 12.45 17.40
CA HIS A 112 6.05 12.50 16.14
C HIS A 112 6.21 11.09 15.57
N VAL A 113 5.57 10.83 14.44
CA VAL A 113 5.55 9.52 13.76
C VAL A 113 6.19 9.58 12.37
N GLY A 114 6.40 10.77 11.84
CA GLY A 114 6.99 10.99 10.52
C GLY A 114 8.39 10.37 10.40
N GLY A 115 8.64 9.66 9.30
CA GLY A 115 9.91 8.98 9.05
C GLY A 115 10.11 7.66 9.81
N LEU A 116 9.21 7.33 10.76
CA LEU A 116 9.23 6.05 11.46
C LEU A 116 8.59 4.95 10.60
N THR A 117 9.04 3.72 10.81
CA THR A 117 8.33 2.55 10.27
C THR A 117 7.11 2.24 11.15
N LYS A 118 6.16 1.49 10.62
CA LYS A 118 5.01 1.00 11.38
C LYS A 118 5.42 0.37 12.70
N LYS A 119 6.40 -0.54 12.68
CA LYS A 119 6.90 -1.25 13.86
C LYS A 119 7.55 -0.31 14.88
N ALA A 120 8.33 0.67 14.43
CA ALA A 120 8.94 1.67 15.31
C ALA A 120 7.88 2.54 16.00
N THR A 121 6.82 2.91 15.27
CA THR A 121 5.69 3.67 15.82
C THR A 121 4.91 2.85 16.85
N GLU A 122 4.64 1.56 16.58
CA GLU A 122 4.00 0.65 17.52
C GLU A 122 4.79 0.57 18.84
N GLN A 123 6.11 0.37 18.75
CA GLN A 123 6.99 0.29 19.93
C GLN A 123 7.03 1.61 20.71
N MET A 124 7.13 2.75 20.01
CA MET A 124 7.11 4.07 20.65
C MET A 124 5.82 4.29 21.43
N ILE A 125 4.66 3.94 20.86
CA ILE A 125 3.36 4.09 21.53
C ILE A 125 3.28 3.17 22.74
N VAL A 126 3.70 1.91 22.62
CA VAL A 126 3.75 0.97 23.76
C VAL A 126 4.56 1.56 24.93
N GLU A 127 5.75 2.12 24.64
CA GLU A 127 6.58 2.75 25.68
C GLU A 127 5.88 3.94 26.36
N LYS A 128 5.21 4.78 25.56
CA LYS A 128 4.47 5.94 26.09
C LYS A 128 3.21 5.54 26.87
N LEU A 129 2.64 4.36 26.62
CA LEU A 129 1.48 3.84 27.34
C LEU A 129 1.81 3.23 28.71
N LYS A 130 3.06 2.84 28.96
CA LYS A 130 3.48 2.21 30.23
C LYS A 130 3.04 2.96 31.51
N PRO A 131 3.05 4.30 31.57
CA PRO A 131 2.60 5.03 32.75
C PRO A 131 1.08 4.96 32.99
N TYR A 132 0.32 4.63 31.95
CA TYR A 132 -1.15 4.65 31.97
C TYR A 132 -1.77 3.26 32.07
N ILE A 133 -1.05 2.24 31.61
CA ILE A 133 -1.54 0.86 31.55
C ILE A 133 -0.56 -0.02 32.32
N THR A 134 -1.06 -0.74 33.34
CA THR A 134 -0.24 -1.61 34.20
C THR A 134 0.23 -2.89 33.51
N GLU A 135 -0.47 -3.33 32.45
CA GLU A 135 -0.10 -4.48 31.64
C GLU A 135 0.52 -4.02 30.32
N THR A 136 1.24 -4.90 29.64
CA THR A 136 1.84 -4.58 28.33
C THR A 136 0.77 -4.56 27.25
N PRO A 137 0.41 -3.40 26.68
CA PRO A 137 -0.56 -3.32 25.61
C PRO A 137 0.00 -3.82 24.28
N ILE A 138 -0.87 -4.32 23.43
CA ILE A 138 -0.58 -4.59 22.02
C ILE A 138 -1.05 -3.39 21.21
N VAL A 139 -0.14 -2.73 20.51
CA VAL A 139 -0.45 -1.61 19.63
C VAL A 139 -0.31 -2.08 18.19
N THR A 140 -1.34 -1.82 17.38
CA THR A 140 -1.32 -2.12 15.94
C THR A 140 -1.51 -0.82 15.17
N VAL A 141 -0.57 -0.50 14.28
CA VAL A 141 -0.62 0.64 13.38
C VAL A 141 -0.87 0.16 11.95
N ARG A 142 -1.82 0.77 11.26
CA ARG A 142 -2.11 0.53 9.85
C ARG A 142 -2.09 1.85 9.09
N MET A 143 -1.42 1.90 7.97
CA MET A 143 -1.52 2.96 6.98
C MET A 143 -2.68 2.64 6.03
N VAL A 144 -3.52 3.65 5.72
CA VAL A 144 -4.75 3.51 4.92
C VAL A 144 -4.55 4.16 3.56
#